data_48f5c487852c139ff9a6b49e44f56a26
#
_entry.id   48f5c487852c139ff9a6b49e44f56a26
#
_cell.length_a   1.000
_cell.length_b   1.000
_cell.length_c   1.000
_cell.angle_alpha   90.00
_cell.angle_beta   90.00
_cell.angle_gamma   90.00
#
_symmetry.space_group_name_H-M   'P 1'
#
loop_
_entity.id
_entity.type
_entity.pdbx_description
1 polymer ?
#
loop_
_entity_poly.entity_id
_entity_poly.type
_entity_poly.pdbx_seq_one_letter_code
_entity_poly.pdbx_strand_id
1 'polypeptide(L)'
;MDPALEKRLKRQIIGKMHRFLAVMPLGFEQTLISEFKAIGIVAADEQAGSTEDFRIVGDGKVEFTSKITEAWKAVAYSRIANRVLMHIADFKAENFREFEKKASEVPWELYLDATSFSSNSIHIHVTCKHSRLYHSDAIAERLQKIIGAESFGETARNTPPQNVYVNFLDDRCTLWLDLAGEELYKRGHERYVNDAPLKETIAAAMLFEATHINNKQSISQDSSTPTLRVSAQEDITPITLFDLMAGSGTFSLEAAYMANKLIPGICRDFALKHQPAFKEATWNYLLGNRFQVTSFKSIVTSDISERAIGIIKHNVECSPLASMSPAPIAPQLHDFFSYTAKDIAEACGETSPVIVLNPPYGKRLDFDAPKLYTKIGKKITALVSELKAFGKTLTVAILAPKDDTRDGAKYTSTANLLRECPALSPEKNAAAKLIVTSHGGLTLNTFIAKI
;
A
#
# COMPACT_ATOMS: atom_id res chain seq x y z
N MET A 1 6.50 -33.98 -7.58
CA MET A 1 7.11 -33.64 -6.27
C MET A 1 7.39 -34.95 -5.50
N ASP A 2 8.55 -35.07 -4.86
CA ASP A 2 8.88 -36.22 -4.03
C ASP A 2 7.89 -36.35 -2.86
N PRO A 3 7.32 -37.57 -2.57
CA PRO A 3 6.38 -37.77 -1.46
C PRO A 3 6.96 -37.41 -0.08
N ALA A 4 8.26 -37.59 0.12
CA ALA A 4 8.95 -37.20 1.36
C ALA A 4 8.98 -35.68 1.54
N LEU A 5 9.27 -34.93 0.47
CA LEU A 5 9.24 -33.47 0.46
C LEU A 5 7.80 -32.95 0.68
N GLU A 6 6.80 -33.56 0.04
CA GLU A 6 5.41 -33.18 0.25
C GLU A 6 4.95 -33.35 1.70
N LYS A 7 5.33 -34.45 2.35
CA LYS A 7 5.04 -34.69 3.78
C LYS A 7 5.72 -33.64 4.67
N ARG A 8 6.96 -33.25 4.34
CA ARG A 8 7.69 -32.19 5.08
C ARG A 8 7.04 -30.84 4.90
N LEU A 9 6.64 -30.45 3.66
CA LEU A 9 5.94 -29.21 3.37
C LEU A 9 4.63 -29.12 4.13
N LYS A 10 3.81 -30.18 4.12
CA LYS A 10 2.55 -30.22 4.88
C LYS A 10 2.78 -30.00 6.38
N ARG A 11 3.84 -30.62 6.95
CA ARG A 11 4.09 -30.55 8.38
C ARG A 11 4.81 -29.28 8.81
N GLN A 12 5.77 -28.77 8.01
CA GLN A 12 6.67 -27.71 8.43
C GLN A 12 6.28 -26.34 7.90
N ILE A 13 5.56 -26.26 6.77
CA ILE A 13 5.15 -25.00 6.16
C ILE A 13 3.62 -24.82 6.26
N ILE A 14 2.84 -25.69 5.64
CA ILE A 14 1.38 -25.47 5.51
C ILE A 14 0.67 -25.60 6.86
N GLY A 15 1.05 -26.57 7.68
CA GLY A 15 0.40 -26.89 8.95
C GLY A 15 0.85 -26.03 10.13
N LYS A 16 1.95 -25.29 9.99
CA LYS A 16 2.50 -24.46 11.07
C LYS A 16 2.11 -22.99 10.96
N MET A 17 2.23 -22.33 12.08
CA MET A 17 2.22 -20.87 12.15
C MET A 17 3.61 -20.34 11.80
N HIS A 18 3.67 -19.22 11.09
CA HIS A 18 4.91 -18.56 10.69
C HIS A 18 4.82 -17.08 11.00
N ARG A 19 5.96 -16.48 11.27
CA ARG A 19 6.11 -15.05 11.42
C ARG A 19 6.22 -14.41 10.02
N PHE A 20 5.43 -13.40 9.78
CA PHE A 20 5.43 -12.61 8.54
C PHE A 20 5.72 -11.15 8.83
N LEU A 21 6.33 -10.48 7.87
CA LEU A 21 6.60 -9.05 7.89
C LEU A 21 5.97 -8.40 6.66
N ALA A 22 4.97 -7.57 6.88
CA ALA A 22 4.42 -6.72 5.84
C ALA A 22 5.19 -5.39 5.81
N VAL A 23 5.66 -5.01 4.64
CA VAL A 23 6.33 -3.73 4.37
C VAL A 23 5.38 -2.85 3.58
N MET A 24 5.19 -1.60 4.01
CA MET A 24 4.25 -0.65 3.41
C MET A 24 4.84 0.77 3.36
N PRO A 25 4.15 1.75 2.75
CA PRO A 25 4.56 3.15 2.86
C PRO A 25 4.60 3.61 4.33
N LEU A 26 5.67 4.32 4.67
CA LEU A 26 5.89 4.90 6.00
C LEU A 26 4.66 5.67 6.50
N GLY A 27 4.32 5.50 7.78
CA GLY A 27 3.23 6.21 8.47
C GLY A 27 1.85 5.58 8.31
N PHE A 28 1.70 4.59 7.41
CA PHE A 28 0.42 3.90 7.17
C PHE A 28 0.34 2.53 7.86
N GLU A 29 1.11 2.30 8.93
CA GLU A 29 1.17 1.02 9.64
C GLU A 29 -0.21 0.65 10.24
N GLN A 30 -0.88 1.60 10.90
CA GLN A 30 -2.22 1.39 11.46
C GLN A 30 -3.28 1.23 10.36
N THR A 31 -3.10 1.93 9.24
CA THR A 31 -3.98 1.80 8.07
C THR A 31 -3.89 0.39 7.48
N LEU A 32 -2.67 -0.17 7.35
CA LEU A 32 -2.48 -1.54 6.90
C LEU A 32 -3.12 -2.55 7.86
N ILE A 33 -2.94 -2.38 9.17
CA ILE A 33 -3.57 -3.25 10.18
C ILE A 33 -5.09 -3.22 10.03
N SER A 34 -5.66 -2.04 9.82
CA SER A 34 -7.11 -1.89 9.59
C SER A 34 -7.55 -2.55 8.29
N GLU A 35 -6.75 -2.43 7.21
CA GLU A 35 -7.00 -3.13 5.95
C GLU A 35 -6.93 -4.65 6.14
N PHE A 36 -5.91 -5.18 6.83
CA PHE A 36 -5.77 -6.62 7.09
C PHE A 36 -6.97 -7.19 7.87
N LYS A 37 -7.45 -6.45 8.86
CA LYS A 37 -8.69 -6.81 9.59
C LYS A 37 -9.92 -6.78 8.67
N ALA A 38 -10.04 -5.77 7.81
CA ALA A 38 -11.17 -5.65 6.88
C ALA A 38 -11.19 -6.76 5.81
N ILE A 39 -10.04 -7.22 5.32
CA ILE A 39 -9.96 -8.39 4.44
C ILE A 39 -9.97 -9.73 5.20
N GLY A 40 -10.10 -9.69 6.52
CA GLY A 40 -10.28 -10.86 7.37
C GLY A 40 -9.02 -11.73 7.46
N ILE A 41 -7.82 -11.12 7.55
CA ILE A 41 -6.59 -11.86 7.85
C ILE A 41 -6.61 -12.27 9.31
N VAL A 42 -6.47 -13.56 9.55
CA VAL A 42 -6.42 -14.14 10.90
C VAL A 42 -4.96 -14.23 11.32
N ALA A 43 -4.57 -13.41 12.28
CA ALA A 43 -3.32 -13.51 12.99
C ALA A 43 -3.54 -14.18 14.35
N ALA A 44 -2.53 -14.88 14.86
CA ALA A 44 -2.56 -15.47 16.19
C ALA A 44 -1.27 -15.08 16.92
N ASP A 45 -1.38 -14.66 18.15
CA ASP A 45 -0.22 -14.45 19.00
C ASP A 45 0.06 -15.77 19.76
N GLU A 46 1.21 -16.41 19.48
CA GLU A 46 1.67 -17.59 20.22
C GLU A 46 2.31 -17.25 21.58
N GLN A 47 2.58 -15.97 21.84
CA GLN A 47 3.10 -15.52 23.13
C GLN A 47 1.95 -15.10 24.04
N ALA A 48 1.54 -16.02 24.92
CA ALA A 48 0.51 -15.82 25.91
C ALA A 48 0.68 -14.47 26.65
N GLY A 49 -0.23 -13.52 26.38
CA GLY A 49 -0.33 -12.26 27.13
C GLY A 49 -0.43 -10.99 26.32
N SER A 50 -0.16 -10.96 25.01
CA SER A 50 -0.46 -9.79 24.19
C SER A 50 -1.81 -9.93 23.49
N THR A 51 -2.60 -8.88 23.51
CA THR A 51 -3.91 -8.82 22.85
C THR A 51 -3.81 -8.32 21.42
N GLU A 52 -2.59 -8.17 20.87
CA GLU A 52 -2.35 -7.58 19.58
C GLU A 52 -1.95 -8.63 18.54
N ASP A 53 -2.89 -8.93 17.65
CA ASP A 53 -2.69 -9.83 16.49
C ASP A 53 -1.64 -9.32 15.49
N PHE A 54 -1.38 -8.00 15.47
CA PHE A 54 -0.46 -7.31 14.55
C PHE A 54 0.43 -6.35 15.34
N ARG A 55 1.74 -6.40 15.09
CA ARG A 55 2.72 -5.59 15.81
C ARG A 55 3.48 -4.66 14.86
N ILE A 56 3.50 -3.36 15.14
CA ILE A 56 4.38 -2.41 14.46
C ILE A 56 5.80 -2.62 15.00
N VAL A 57 6.73 -3.02 14.12
CA VAL A 57 8.12 -3.34 14.49
C VAL A 57 9.13 -2.31 13.98
N GLY A 58 8.66 -1.26 13.34
CA GLY A 58 9.45 -0.15 12.83
C GLY A 58 8.71 0.60 11.73
N ASP A 59 9.35 1.64 11.25
CA ASP A 59 8.82 2.51 10.20
C ASP A 59 8.48 1.71 8.94
N GLY A 60 7.21 1.74 8.51
CA GLY A 60 6.70 1.02 7.36
C GLY A 60 6.74 -0.51 7.51
N LYS A 61 6.65 -1.04 8.74
CA LYS A 61 6.76 -2.47 9.02
C LYS A 61 5.76 -2.96 10.05
N VAL A 62 4.95 -3.94 9.66
CA VAL A 62 4.02 -4.65 10.55
C VAL A 62 4.34 -6.13 10.54
N GLU A 63 4.56 -6.70 11.72
CA GLU A 63 4.79 -8.14 11.91
C GLU A 63 3.51 -8.81 12.41
N PHE A 64 3.27 -10.04 11.96
CA PHE A 64 2.15 -10.88 12.41
C PHE A 64 2.52 -12.36 12.30
N THR A 65 1.90 -13.18 13.14
CA THR A 65 2.06 -14.65 13.11
C THR A 65 0.78 -15.27 12.58
N SER A 66 0.90 -16.17 11.59
CA SER A 66 -0.25 -16.71 10.90
C SER A 66 0.10 -18.01 10.13
N LYS A 67 -0.91 -18.66 9.57
CA LYS A 67 -0.68 -19.70 8.55
C LYS A 67 -0.30 -19.06 7.23
N ILE A 68 0.47 -19.77 6.41
CA ILE A 68 0.94 -19.29 5.11
C ILE A 68 -0.22 -18.86 4.18
N THR A 69 -1.39 -19.49 4.29
CA THR A 69 -2.58 -19.14 3.51
C THR A 69 -3.10 -17.74 3.80
N GLU A 70 -2.96 -17.25 5.03
CA GLU A 70 -3.33 -15.88 5.39
C GLU A 70 -2.33 -14.87 4.79
N ALA A 71 -1.04 -15.23 4.74
CA ALA A 71 -0.05 -14.41 4.06
C ALA A 71 -0.29 -14.37 2.53
N TRP A 72 -0.73 -15.48 1.92
CA TRP A 72 -1.15 -15.49 0.51
C TRP A 72 -2.35 -14.57 0.28
N LYS A 73 -3.31 -14.56 1.20
CA LYS A 73 -4.46 -13.66 1.18
C LYS A 73 -4.01 -12.19 1.30
N ALA A 74 -3.03 -11.89 2.18
CA ALA A 74 -2.42 -10.57 2.28
C ALA A 74 -1.78 -10.13 0.95
N VAL A 75 -1.01 -11.00 0.29
CA VAL A 75 -0.39 -10.73 -1.02
C VAL A 75 -1.44 -10.49 -2.10
N ALA A 76 -2.53 -11.28 -2.11
CA ALA A 76 -3.58 -11.16 -3.12
C ALA A 76 -4.39 -9.88 -2.98
N TYR A 77 -4.79 -9.53 -1.76
CA TYR A 77 -5.84 -8.54 -1.52
C TYR A 77 -5.38 -7.22 -0.95
N SER A 78 -4.20 -7.15 -0.31
CA SER A 78 -3.72 -5.87 0.22
C SER A 78 -3.40 -4.90 -0.91
N ARG A 79 -3.94 -3.69 -0.77
CA ARG A 79 -3.66 -2.56 -1.64
C ARG A 79 -2.54 -1.67 -1.07
N ILE A 80 -2.32 -1.78 0.24
CA ILE A 80 -1.41 -0.90 1.01
C ILE A 80 -0.03 -1.53 1.18
N ALA A 81 0.07 -2.85 1.35
CA ALA A 81 1.35 -3.54 1.44
C ALA A 81 2.17 -3.38 0.14
N ASN A 82 3.47 -3.10 0.29
CA ASN A 82 4.45 -3.17 -0.79
C ASN A 82 5.02 -4.58 -0.95
N ARG A 83 5.21 -5.29 0.19
CA ARG A 83 5.73 -6.66 0.25
C ARG A 83 5.16 -7.41 1.45
N VAL A 84 5.10 -8.72 1.33
CA VAL A 84 4.84 -9.63 2.45
C VAL A 84 5.96 -10.64 2.48
N LEU A 85 6.74 -10.63 3.55
CA LEU A 85 7.91 -11.46 3.74
C LEU A 85 7.62 -12.56 4.76
N MET A 86 8.02 -13.80 4.45
CA MET A 86 7.94 -14.95 5.36
C MET A 86 9.28 -15.12 6.08
N HIS A 87 9.25 -15.22 7.39
CA HIS A 87 10.44 -15.53 8.19
C HIS A 87 10.93 -16.94 7.91
N ILE A 88 12.25 -17.08 7.68
CA ILE A 88 12.92 -18.36 7.46
C ILE A 88 13.69 -18.80 8.70
N ALA A 89 14.63 -17.96 9.15
CA ALA A 89 15.52 -18.28 10.26
C ALA A 89 16.07 -17.02 10.95
N ASP A 90 16.40 -17.18 12.24
CA ASP A 90 17.19 -16.23 13.04
C ASP A 90 18.40 -16.93 13.63
N PHE A 91 19.58 -16.36 13.51
CA PHE A 91 20.79 -16.85 14.16
C PHE A 91 21.83 -15.74 14.36
N LYS A 92 22.72 -15.96 15.33
CA LYS A 92 23.88 -15.07 15.53
C LYS A 92 25.04 -15.54 14.66
N ALA A 93 25.75 -14.62 13.98
CA ALA A 93 26.96 -14.90 13.23
C ALA A 93 27.88 -13.69 13.24
N GLU A 94 29.09 -13.87 13.80
CA GLU A 94 30.10 -12.83 13.93
C GLU A 94 31.15 -12.89 12.81
N ASN A 95 31.17 -13.98 12.06
CA ASN A 95 32.11 -14.24 10.96
C ASN A 95 31.45 -15.10 9.86
N PHE A 96 32.09 -15.17 8.69
CA PHE A 96 31.56 -15.90 7.54
C PHE A 96 31.42 -17.40 7.78
N ARG A 97 32.33 -18.03 8.54
CA ARG A 97 32.27 -19.48 8.83
C ARG A 97 31.02 -19.82 9.64
N GLU A 98 30.67 -19.01 10.62
CA GLU A 98 29.44 -19.18 11.40
C GLU A 98 28.20 -18.93 10.55
N PHE A 99 28.22 -17.90 9.71
CA PHE A 99 27.14 -17.60 8.79
C PHE A 99 26.89 -18.76 7.82
N GLU A 100 27.95 -19.21 7.12
CA GLU A 100 27.85 -20.32 6.16
C GLU A 100 27.33 -21.60 6.81
N LYS A 101 27.87 -21.96 7.98
CA LYS A 101 27.40 -23.14 8.73
C LYS A 101 25.91 -23.06 9.02
N LYS A 102 25.44 -21.95 9.61
CA LYS A 102 24.03 -21.79 10.03
C LYS A 102 23.09 -21.61 8.86
N ALA A 103 23.50 -20.91 7.82
CA ALA A 103 22.72 -20.78 6.59
C ALA A 103 22.59 -22.13 5.85
N SER A 104 23.59 -23.03 5.92
CA SER A 104 23.51 -24.38 5.35
C SER A 104 22.58 -25.31 6.13
N GLU A 105 22.28 -25.04 7.40
CA GLU A 105 21.34 -25.80 8.20
C GLU A 105 19.86 -25.48 7.85
N VAL A 106 19.60 -24.41 7.08
CA VAL A 106 18.26 -24.03 6.62
C VAL A 106 17.81 -25.01 5.52
N PRO A 107 16.63 -25.63 5.65
CA PRO A 107 16.09 -26.54 4.63
C PRO A 107 15.53 -25.75 3.43
N TRP A 108 16.41 -25.22 2.60
CA TRP A 108 16.07 -24.32 1.49
C TRP A 108 15.06 -24.90 0.51
N GLU A 109 15.04 -26.25 0.35
CA GLU A 109 14.11 -26.97 -0.51
C GLU A 109 12.64 -26.87 -0.06
N LEU A 110 12.38 -26.40 1.15
CA LEU A 110 11.02 -26.11 1.61
C LEU A 110 10.54 -24.72 1.21
N TYR A 111 11.45 -23.82 0.86
CA TYR A 111 11.19 -22.40 0.57
C TYR A 111 11.37 -22.05 -0.90
N LEU A 112 12.33 -22.66 -1.57
CA LEU A 112 12.72 -22.40 -2.94
C LEU A 112 12.69 -23.69 -3.75
N ASP A 113 12.07 -23.64 -4.93
CA ASP A 113 12.02 -24.81 -5.82
C ASP A 113 13.30 -24.87 -6.67
N ALA A 114 14.10 -25.92 -6.45
CA ALA A 114 15.34 -26.14 -7.19
C ALA A 114 15.13 -26.27 -8.71
N THR A 115 13.95 -26.71 -9.16
CA THR A 115 13.62 -26.80 -10.59
C THR A 115 13.37 -25.44 -11.22
N SER A 116 13.00 -24.43 -10.41
CA SER A 116 12.80 -23.05 -10.82
C SER A 116 14.11 -22.28 -10.98
N PHE A 117 15.24 -22.80 -10.50
CA PHE A 117 16.54 -22.13 -10.61
C PHE A 117 17.06 -22.01 -12.05
N SER A 118 16.55 -22.80 -12.98
CA SER A 118 16.89 -22.69 -14.40
C SER A 118 16.14 -21.57 -15.12
N SER A 119 15.04 -21.08 -14.55
CA SER A 119 14.16 -20.08 -15.16
C SER A 119 13.96 -18.81 -14.33
N ASN A 120 14.21 -18.86 -13.01
CA ASN A 120 14.00 -17.73 -12.10
C ASN A 120 15.30 -17.33 -11.42
N SER A 121 15.69 -16.07 -11.52
CA SER A 121 16.81 -15.54 -10.75
C SER A 121 16.42 -15.38 -9.27
N ILE A 122 17.27 -15.89 -8.37
CA ILE A 122 17.15 -15.62 -6.94
C ILE A 122 17.95 -14.35 -6.65
N HIS A 123 17.28 -13.35 -6.11
CA HIS A 123 17.90 -12.10 -5.71
C HIS A 123 18.08 -12.05 -4.21
N ILE A 124 19.30 -11.84 -3.75
CA ILE A 124 19.64 -11.74 -2.33
C ILE A 124 19.89 -10.28 -1.98
N HIS A 125 19.06 -9.75 -1.09
CA HIS A 125 19.13 -8.39 -0.60
C HIS A 125 19.69 -8.37 0.82
N VAL A 126 20.88 -7.78 1.01
CA VAL A 126 21.55 -7.77 2.31
C VAL A 126 21.55 -6.37 2.90
N THR A 127 21.18 -6.28 4.17
CA THR A 127 21.29 -5.06 4.97
C THR A 127 22.05 -5.37 6.24
N CYS A 128 23.11 -4.62 6.53
CA CYS A 128 23.91 -4.77 7.73
C CYS A 128 23.92 -3.49 8.55
N LYS A 129 23.61 -3.59 9.85
CA LYS A 129 23.71 -2.49 10.82
C LYS A 129 24.39 -2.99 12.09
N HIS A 130 25.35 -2.23 12.59
CA HIS A 130 26.08 -2.50 13.85
C HIS A 130 26.57 -3.95 13.96
N SER A 131 27.09 -4.53 12.88
CA SER A 131 27.49 -5.96 12.82
C SER A 131 28.92 -6.08 12.31
N ARG A 132 29.62 -7.12 12.77
CA ARG A 132 30.99 -7.45 12.32
C ARG A 132 30.98 -7.92 10.87
N LEU A 133 29.93 -8.62 10.45
CA LEU A 133 29.65 -8.91 9.05
C LEU A 133 28.89 -7.73 8.43
N TYR A 134 29.60 -6.92 7.62
CA TYR A 134 29.04 -5.72 6.99
C TYR A 134 29.23 -5.69 5.45
N HIS A 135 29.98 -6.62 4.88
CA HIS A 135 30.18 -6.71 3.44
C HIS A 135 28.96 -7.41 2.79
N SER A 136 27.99 -6.62 2.38
CA SER A 136 26.72 -7.09 1.80
C SER A 136 26.91 -8.06 0.63
N ASP A 137 27.79 -7.70 -0.32
CA ASP A 137 28.00 -8.49 -1.52
C ASP A 137 28.62 -9.86 -1.21
N ALA A 138 29.61 -9.91 -0.29
CA ALA A 138 30.23 -11.16 0.12
C ALA A 138 29.25 -12.08 0.88
N ILE A 139 28.31 -11.52 1.64
CA ILE A 139 27.23 -12.29 2.29
C ILE A 139 26.28 -12.85 1.24
N ALA A 140 25.87 -12.02 0.26
CA ALA A 140 24.97 -12.43 -0.82
C ALA A 140 25.58 -13.55 -1.67
N GLU A 141 26.83 -13.43 -2.11
CA GLU A 141 27.54 -14.46 -2.88
C GLU A 141 27.63 -15.81 -2.15
N ARG A 142 27.92 -15.78 -0.83
CA ARG A 142 28.01 -16.99 -0.03
C ARG A 142 26.67 -17.66 0.16
N LEU A 143 25.63 -16.88 0.42
CA LEU A 143 24.28 -17.40 0.53
C LEU A 143 23.80 -17.98 -0.81
N GLN A 144 24.11 -17.33 -1.92
CA GLN A 144 23.79 -17.79 -3.26
C GLN A 144 24.41 -19.17 -3.55
N LYS A 145 25.69 -19.37 -3.17
CA LYS A 145 26.36 -20.68 -3.26
C LYS A 145 25.70 -21.75 -2.39
N ILE A 146 25.31 -21.40 -1.16
CA ILE A 146 24.64 -22.32 -0.23
C ILE A 146 23.29 -22.76 -0.78
N ILE A 147 22.52 -21.84 -1.36
CA ILE A 147 21.22 -22.15 -1.95
C ILE A 147 21.37 -22.97 -3.25
N GLY A 148 22.57 -23.01 -3.84
CA GLY A 148 22.82 -23.70 -5.11
C GLY A 148 22.39 -22.87 -6.34
N ALA A 149 22.11 -21.58 -6.14
CA ALA A 149 21.78 -20.64 -7.20
C ALA A 149 23.07 -20.12 -7.84
N GLU A 150 23.70 -20.92 -8.71
CA GLU A 150 24.72 -20.37 -9.60
C GLU A 150 24.04 -19.38 -10.54
N SER A 151 24.78 -18.30 -10.93
CA SER A 151 24.27 -17.22 -11.78
C SER A 151 23.80 -17.77 -13.12
N PHE A 152 22.54 -18.07 -13.23
CA PHE A 152 21.89 -18.49 -14.46
C PHE A 152 21.23 -17.28 -15.12
N GLY A 153 21.45 -17.18 -16.42
CA GLY A 153 21.11 -16.10 -17.30
C GLY A 153 19.70 -15.53 -17.16
N GLU A 154 19.43 -14.54 -17.97
CA GLU A 154 18.23 -13.70 -17.97
C GLU A 154 16.96 -14.43 -17.55
N THR A 155 16.32 -13.92 -16.51
CA THR A 155 14.98 -14.33 -16.06
C THR A 155 14.05 -14.40 -17.26
N ALA A 156 13.35 -15.50 -17.43
CA ALA A 156 12.28 -15.57 -18.42
C ALA A 156 11.34 -14.38 -18.22
N ARG A 157 11.09 -13.62 -19.27
CA ARG A 157 10.48 -12.27 -19.23
C ARG A 157 9.19 -12.11 -18.41
N ASN A 158 8.58 -13.19 -17.94
CA ASN A 158 7.28 -13.18 -17.26
C ASN A 158 7.25 -13.86 -15.89
N THR A 159 8.39 -14.31 -15.35
CA THR A 159 8.41 -14.99 -14.05
C THR A 159 8.87 -14.05 -12.94
N PRO A 160 8.13 -13.92 -11.84
CA PRO A 160 8.51 -13.00 -10.77
C PRO A 160 9.79 -13.47 -10.07
N PRO A 161 10.68 -12.54 -9.66
CA PRO A 161 11.91 -12.88 -8.98
C PRO A 161 11.63 -13.52 -7.60
N GLN A 162 12.47 -14.48 -7.20
CA GLN A 162 12.51 -15.00 -5.84
C GLN A 162 13.49 -14.15 -5.03
N ASN A 163 12.98 -13.30 -4.14
CA ASN A 163 13.82 -12.43 -3.33
C ASN A 163 14.02 -13.01 -1.93
N VAL A 164 15.27 -13.08 -1.50
CA VAL A 164 15.66 -13.42 -0.12
C VAL A 164 16.26 -12.18 0.54
N TYR A 165 15.72 -11.76 1.66
CA TYR A 165 16.22 -10.64 2.44
C TYR A 165 17.02 -11.14 3.62
N VAL A 166 18.24 -10.63 3.76
CA VAL A 166 19.20 -10.94 4.83
C VAL A 166 19.43 -9.68 5.63
N ASN A 167 18.96 -9.66 6.87
CA ASN A 167 19.14 -8.52 7.75
C ASN A 167 20.08 -8.87 8.89
N PHE A 168 21.22 -8.20 8.94
CA PHE A 168 22.13 -8.23 10.08
C PHE A 168 21.90 -7.01 10.97
N LEU A 169 21.62 -7.26 12.23
CA LEU A 169 21.52 -6.24 13.27
C LEU A 169 22.21 -6.77 14.54
N ASP A 170 23.23 -6.07 15.05
CA ASP A 170 24.00 -6.44 16.25
C ASP A 170 24.47 -7.93 16.20
N ASP A 171 25.13 -8.30 15.09
CA ASP A 171 25.62 -9.66 14.76
C ASP A 171 24.50 -10.73 14.65
N ARG A 172 23.24 -10.32 14.65
CA ARG A 172 22.09 -11.22 14.50
C ARG A 172 21.59 -11.18 13.08
N CYS A 173 21.59 -12.34 12.43
CA CYS A 173 21.08 -12.53 11.07
C CYS A 173 19.64 -12.97 11.12
N THR A 174 18.76 -12.29 10.38
CA THR A 174 17.38 -12.71 10.12
C THR A 174 17.20 -12.90 8.62
N LEU A 175 16.66 -14.05 8.24
CA LEU A 175 16.38 -14.43 6.86
C LEU A 175 14.88 -14.36 6.59
N TRP A 176 14.52 -13.71 5.46
CA TRP A 176 13.14 -13.56 5.01
C TRP A 176 13.00 -13.97 3.55
N LEU A 177 11.89 -14.61 3.19
CA LEU A 177 11.49 -14.91 1.81
C LEU A 177 10.36 -14.01 1.38
N ASP A 178 10.49 -13.37 0.22
CA ASP A 178 9.43 -12.56 -0.38
C ASP A 178 8.35 -13.44 -1.03
N LEU A 179 7.12 -13.22 -0.65
CA LEU A 179 5.96 -13.91 -1.24
C LEU A 179 5.42 -13.17 -2.48
N ALA A 180 5.75 -11.90 -2.63
CA ALA A 180 5.24 -11.06 -3.72
C ALA A 180 6.09 -11.12 -5.00
N GLY A 181 7.42 -11.15 -4.86
CA GLY A 181 8.40 -11.04 -5.95
C GLY A 181 8.66 -9.59 -6.31
N GLU A 182 7.94 -9.01 -7.25
CA GLU A 182 7.94 -7.58 -7.46
C GLU A 182 7.13 -6.84 -6.40
N GLU A 183 7.41 -5.55 -6.19
CA GLU A 183 6.62 -4.73 -5.25
C GLU A 183 5.14 -4.69 -5.64
N LEU A 184 4.25 -4.83 -4.65
CA LEU A 184 2.80 -4.96 -4.88
C LEU A 184 2.14 -3.70 -5.44
N TYR A 185 2.77 -2.50 -5.31
CA TYR A 185 2.26 -1.30 -5.97
C TYR A 185 2.24 -1.45 -7.51
N LYS A 186 3.11 -2.28 -8.08
CA LYS A 186 3.04 -2.66 -9.49
C LYS A 186 1.88 -3.62 -9.69
N ARG A 187 0.76 -3.14 -10.20
CA ARG A 187 -0.48 -3.93 -10.33
C ARG A 187 -0.48 -4.93 -11.48
N GLY A 188 0.57 -4.94 -12.32
CA GLY A 188 0.81 -5.94 -13.37
C GLY A 188 0.27 -5.59 -14.75
N HIS A 189 -0.41 -4.47 -14.93
CA HIS A 189 -0.77 -3.95 -16.26
C HIS A 189 0.19 -2.83 -16.68
N GLU A 190 0.29 -2.61 -17.98
CA GLU A 190 1.06 -1.49 -18.53
C GLU A 190 0.50 -0.17 -17.99
N ARG A 191 1.39 0.72 -17.62
CA ARG A 191 1.00 1.99 -17.06
C ARG A 191 1.94 3.12 -17.52
N TYR A 192 1.36 4.15 -18.11
CA TYR A 192 2.06 5.38 -18.40
C TYR A 192 1.99 6.31 -17.19
N VAL A 193 3.06 7.01 -16.95
CA VAL A 193 3.20 7.89 -15.80
C VAL A 193 3.78 9.24 -16.21
N ASN A 194 3.44 10.27 -15.46
CA ASN A 194 4.11 11.57 -15.51
C ASN A 194 5.44 11.52 -14.75
N ASP A 195 6.16 12.63 -14.69
CA ASP A 195 7.52 12.74 -14.13
C ASP A 195 7.62 12.38 -12.62
N ALA A 196 6.52 12.41 -11.89
CA ALA A 196 6.45 12.08 -10.45
C ALA A 196 5.15 11.34 -10.09
N PRO A 197 4.98 10.08 -10.54
CA PRO A 197 3.77 9.31 -10.30
C PRO A 197 3.65 8.94 -8.82
N LEU A 198 2.46 9.09 -8.24
CA LEU A 198 2.16 8.59 -6.91
C LEU A 198 2.15 7.04 -6.94
N LYS A 199 2.76 6.39 -5.93
CA LYS A 199 2.65 4.93 -5.77
C LYS A 199 1.22 4.54 -5.42
N GLU A 200 0.73 3.47 -6.04
CA GLU A 200 -0.62 2.92 -5.86
C GLU A 200 -0.91 2.57 -4.41
N THR A 201 0.08 2.08 -3.67
CA THR A 201 -0.05 1.74 -2.25
C THR A 201 -0.26 2.96 -1.36
N ILE A 202 0.33 4.12 -1.69
CA ILE A 202 0.07 5.38 -0.99
C ILE A 202 -1.33 5.88 -1.32
N ALA A 203 -1.70 5.87 -2.61
CA ALA A 203 -3.04 6.29 -3.03
C ALA A 203 -4.12 5.44 -2.36
N ALA A 204 -3.95 4.11 -2.35
CA ALA A 204 -4.88 3.19 -1.70
C ALA A 204 -4.99 3.44 -0.19
N ALA A 205 -3.87 3.69 0.50
CA ALA A 205 -3.86 4.00 1.92
C ALA A 205 -4.60 5.31 2.22
N MET A 206 -4.40 6.35 1.41
CA MET A 206 -5.12 7.63 1.55
C MET A 206 -6.62 7.49 1.30
N LEU A 207 -7.02 6.73 0.28
CA LEU A 207 -8.42 6.43 -0.03
C LEU A 207 -9.08 5.66 1.11
N PHE A 208 -8.40 4.67 1.67
CA PHE A 208 -8.88 3.89 2.80
C PHE A 208 -9.11 4.79 4.02
N GLU A 209 -8.14 5.62 4.39
CA GLU A 209 -8.27 6.56 5.52
C GLU A 209 -9.38 7.60 5.29
N ALA A 210 -9.47 8.19 4.10
CA ALA A 210 -10.51 9.16 3.76
C ALA A 210 -11.91 8.55 3.87
N THR A 211 -12.08 7.30 3.44
CA THR A 211 -13.34 6.56 3.57
C THR A 211 -13.70 6.31 5.03
N HIS A 212 -12.72 5.90 5.85
CA HIS A 212 -12.94 5.64 7.28
C HIS A 212 -13.30 6.90 8.06
N ILE A 213 -12.62 8.01 7.78
CA ILE A 213 -12.94 9.30 8.42
C ILE A 213 -14.34 9.76 8.01
N ASN A 214 -14.73 9.58 6.76
CA ASN A 214 -16.05 9.92 6.29
C ASN A 214 -17.16 9.13 7.06
N ASN A 215 -16.94 7.86 7.34
CA ASN A 215 -17.92 6.97 7.96
C ASN A 215 -18.01 7.10 9.49
N LYS A 216 -16.91 7.38 10.20
CA LYS A 216 -16.87 7.41 11.67
C LYS A 216 -17.84 8.40 12.33
N GLN A 217 -18.23 9.46 11.68
CA GLN A 217 -19.16 10.45 12.25
C GLN A 217 -20.65 10.07 12.14
N SER A 218 -20.98 9.03 11.40
CA SER A 218 -22.36 8.55 11.29
C SER A 218 -22.82 7.73 12.51
N ILE A 219 -21.88 7.32 13.37
CA ILE A 219 -22.15 6.37 14.49
C ILE A 219 -22.27 7.08 15.87
N SER A 220 -21.99 8.38 15.99
CA SER A 220 -21.80 9.04 17.30
C SER A 220 -23.03 9.65 17.94
N GLN A 221 -24.27 9.32 17.58
CA GLN A 221 -25.45 9.92 18.25
C GLN A 221 -26.45 8.99 18.93
N ASP A 222 -26.30 7.65 18.92
CA ASP A 222 -27.15 6.81 19.80
C ASP A 222 -26.53 5.43 20.02
N SER A 223 -25.84 5.22 21.14
CA SER A 223 -25.95 3.97 21.92
C SER A 223 -25.02 3.95 23.14
N SER A 224 -25.66 4.08 24.29
CA SER A 224 -25.13 3.65 25.59
C SER A 224 -25.22 2.13 25.70
N THR A 225 -24.32 1.37 25.13
CA THR A 225 -23.94 0.01 25.59
C THR A 225 -22.84 -0.58 24.69
N PRO A 226 -21.69 -0.96 25.20
CA PRO A 226 -20.67 -1.65 24.41
C PRO A 226 -20.95 -3.15 24.38
N THR A 227 -21.63 -3.63 23.36
CA THR A 227 -21.67 -5.07 23.09
C THR A 227 -20.87 -5.35 21.84
N LEU A 228 -19.68 -5.93 22.05
CA LEU A 228 -18.84 -6.49 21.00
C LEU A 228 -19.60 -7.59 20.25
N ARG A 229 -20.21 -7.24 19.13
CA ARG A 229 -20.58 -8.21 18.09
C ARG A 229 -19.84 -7.85 16.81
N VAL A 230 -18.77 -8.57 16.55
CA VAL A 230 -18.12 -8.65 15.24
C VAL A 230 -19.02 -9.49 14.36
N SER A 231 -20.04 -8.88 13.76
CA SER A 231 -20.78 -9.37 12.61
C SER A 231 -21.87 -8.34 12.24
N ALA A 232 -21.46 -7.24 11.64
CA ALA A 232 -22.37 -6.42 10.84
C ALA A 232 -21.52 -5.81 9.73
N GLN A 233 -21.93 -6.01 8.51
CA GLN A 233 -21.56 -5.17 7.39
C GLN A 233 -21.94 -3.75 7.85
N GLU A 234 -20.95 -2.96 8.31
CA GLU A 234 -21.18 -1.56 8.62
C GLU A 234 -21.80 -0.95 7.37
N ASP A 235 -22.91 -0.22 7.54
CA ASP A 235 -23.55 0.51 6.43
C ASP A 235 -22.56 1.55 5.92
N ILE A 236 -21.78 1.15 4.93
CA ILE A 236 -20.75 1.99 4.31
C ILE A 236 -21.47 3.08 3.53
N THR A 237 -21.40 4.32 4.01
CA THR A 237 -21.99 5.47 3.33
C THR A 237 -21.41 5.61 1.92
N PRO A 238 -22.22 5.62 0.86
CA PRO A 238 -21.72 5.77 -0.50
C PRO A 238 -21.00 7.11 -0.68
N ILE A 239 -19.89 7.06 -1.42
CA ILE A 239 -18.98 8.19 -1.64
C ILE A 239 -18.91 8.53 -3.13
N THR A 240 -18.90 9.82 -3.45
CA THR A 240 -18.38 10.32 -4.73
C THR A 240 -16.97 10.81 -4.52
N LEU A 241 -16.03 10.19 -5.21
CA LEU A 241 -14.63 10.60 -5.22
C LEU A 241 -14.38 11.67 -6.27
N PHE A 242 -13.64 12.71 -5.89
CA PHE A 242 -13.15 13.77 -6.77
C PHE A 242 -11.62 13.73 -6.77
N ASP A 243 -11.03 13.29 -7.88
CA ASP A 243 -9.60 13.30 -8.18
C ASP A 243 -9.36 14.43 -9.18
N LEU A 244 -9.16 15.66 -8.65
CA LEU A 244 -9.24 16.92 -9.43
C LEU A 244 -7.89 17.49 -9.83
N MET A 245 -6.78 16.80 -9.50
CA MET A 245 -5.42 16.99 -9.99
C MET A 245 -4.82 15.63 -10.29
N ALA A 246 -5.48 14.89 -11.19
CA ALA A 246 -5.34 13.44 -11.29
C ALA A 246 -3.99 12.96 -11.84
N GLY A 247 -3.27 13.80 -12.59
CA GLY A 247 -1.97 13.44 -13.15
C GLY A 247 -2.03 12.19 -14.01
N SER A 248 -1.50 11.08 -13.52
CA SER A 248 -1.59 9.76 -14.20
C SER A 248 -2.81 8.93 -13.77
N GLY A 249 -3.71 9.50 -12.97
CA GLY A 249 -4.97 8.87 -12.54
C GLY A 249 -4.84 7.83 -11.44
N THR A 250 -3.80 7.89 -10.60
CA THR A 250 -3.54 6.85 -9.60
C THR A 250 -4.69 6.69 -8.60
N PHE A 251 -5.22 7.78 -8.05
CA PHE A 251 -6.36 7.73 -7.14
C PHE A 251 -7.61 7.18 -7.83
N SER A 252 -7.91 7.69 -9.02
CA SER A 252 -9.07 7.26 -9.78
C SER A 252 -9.04 5.78 -10.13
N LEU A 253 -7.88 5.25 -10.57
CA LEU A 253 -7.70 3.83 -10.88
C LEU A 253 -7.86 2.96 -9.63
N GLU A 254 -7.19 3.29 -8.52
CA GLU A 254 -7.32 2.53 -7.27
C GLU A 254 -8.77 2.56 -6.73
N ALA A 255 -9.44 3.70 -6.78
CA ALA A 255 -10.85 3.82 -6.39
C ALA A 255 -11.77 2.98 -7.27
N ALA A 256 -11.54 2.97 -8.59
CA ALA A 256 -12.31 2.14 -9.52
C ALA A 256 -12.06 0.64 -9.28
N TYR A 257 -10.82 0.23 -9.00
CA TYR A 257 -10.53 -1.15 -8.57
C TYR A 257 -11.27 -1.52 -7.28
N MET A 258 -11.29 -0.62 -6.28
CA MET A 258 -12.02 -0.83 -5.03
C MET A 258 -13.53 -0.94 -5.24
N ALA A 259 -14.12 -0.01 -6.00
CA ALA A 259 -15.55 0.02 -6.31
C ALA A 259 -16.02 -1.25 -7.02
N ASN A 260 -15.20 -1.79 -7.91
CA ASN A 260 -15.50 -2.99 -8.68
C ASN A 260 -14.98 -4.29 -8.02
N LYS A 261 -14.50 -4.23 -6.78
CA LYS A 261 -13.98 -5.39 -6.01
C LYS A 261 -12.91 -6.17 -6.77
N LEU A 262 -12.12 -5.49 -7.60
CA LEU A 262 -11.04 -6.11 -8.35
C LEU A 262 -9.85 -6.40 -7.42
N ILE A 263 -9.24 -7.56 -7.61
CA ILE A 263 -8.01 -7.92 -6.89
C ILE A 263 -6.87 -7.03 -7.40
N PRO A 264 -6.09 -6.35 -6.50
CA PRO A 264 -5.07 -5.37 -6.92
C PRO A 264 -4.02 -5.94 -7.89
N GLY A 265 -3.65 -7.21 -7.70
CA GLY A 265 -2.65 -7.89 -8.52
C GLY A 265 -3.22 -8.85 -9.56
N ILE A 266 -4.46 -8.64 -10.04
CA ILE A 266 -5.13 -9.59 -10.95
C ILE A 266 -4.37 -9.78 -12.29
N CYS A 267 -3.60 -8.78 -12.72
CA CYS A 267 -2.83 -8.81 -13.96
C CYS A 267 -1.39 -9.28 -13.79
N ARG A 268 -0.99 -9.73 -12.60
CA ARG A 268 0.39 -10.11 -12.33
C ARG A 268 0.51 -11.52 -11.75
N ASP A 269 1.71 -12.08 -11.90
CA ASP A 269 2.11 -13.28 -11.18
C ASP A 269 2.82 -12.92 -9.86
N PHE A 270 2.89 -13.87 -8.94
CA PHE A 270 3.48 -13.69 -7.61
C PHE A 270 4.53 -14.76 -7.35
N ALA A 271 5.62 -14.39 -6.64
CA ALA A 271 6.71 -15.30 -6.30
C ALA A 271 6.20 -16.54 -5.53
N LEU A 272 5.20 -16.38 -4.67
CA LEU A 272 4.60 -17.48 -3.89
C LEU A 272 4.07 -18.64 -4.75
N LYS A 273 3.62 -18.36 -5.99
CA LYS A 273 3.11 -19.41 -6.89
C LYS A 273 4.21 -20.36 -7.39
N HIS A 274 5.45 -19.91 -7.35
CA HIS A 274 6.64 -20.64 -7.74
C HIS A 274 7.42 -21.21 -6.54
N GLN A 275 6.80 -21.19 -5.35
CA GLN A 275 7.39 -21.75 -4.12
C GLN A 275 6.80 -23.15 -3.83
N PRO A 276 7.59 -24.07 -3.23
CA PRO A 276 7.19 -25.48 -3.06
C PRO A 276 5.89 -25.69 -2.29
N ALA A 277 5.57 -24.77 -1.38
CA ALA A 277 4.35 -24.86 -0.56
C ALA A 277 3.07 -24.48 -1.30
N PHE A 278 3.16 -23.88 -2.51
CA PHE A 278 2.01 -23.39 -3.25
C PHE A 278 1.03 -24.51 -3.62
N LYS A 279 -0.26 -24.23 -3.46
CA LYS A 279 -1.36 -25.10 -3.83
C LYS A 279 -2.40 -24.27 -4.61
N GLU A 280 -2.49 -24.55 -5.91
CA GLU A 280 -3.38 -23.82 -6.81
C GLU A 280 -4.85 -23.87 -6.39
N ALA A 281 -5.33 -25.03 -5.94
CA ALA A 281 -6.70 -25.17 -5.44
C ALA A 281 -6.98 -24.24 -4.24
N THR A 282 -6.03 -24.11 -3.31
CA THR A 282 -6.15 -23.18 -2.18
C THR A 282 -6.13 -21.73 -2.64
N TRP A 283 -5.23 -21.40 -3.58
CA TRP A 283 -5.16 -20.06 -4.16
C TRP A 283 -6.47 -19.67 -4.84
N ASN A 284 -7.02 -20.53 -5.69
CA ASN A 284 -8.27 -20.29 -6.38
C ASN A 284 -9.46 -20.15 -5.41
N TYR A 285 -9.47 -20.91 -4.32
CA TYR A 285 -10.44 -20.73 -3.24
C TYR A 285 -10.30 -19.36 -2.56
N LEU A 286 -9.09 -18.91 -2.27
CA LEU A 286 -8.85 -17.58 -1.70
C LEU A 286 -9.32 -16.47 -2.65
N LEU A 287 -9.03 -16.58 -3.95
CA LEU A 287 -9.44 -15.61 -4.97
C LEU A 287 -10.97 -15.56 -5.21
N GLY A 288 -11.69 -16.58 -4.80
CA GLY A 288 -13.16 -16.59 -4.84
C GLY A 288 -13.84 -15.62 -3.89
N ASN A 289 -13.12 -15.18 -2.86
CA ASN A 289 -13.65 -14.21 -1.90
C ASN A 289 -13.67 -12.79 -2.49
N ARG A 290 -14.72 -12.03 -2.18
CA ARG A 290 -14.88 -10.64 -2.62
C ARG A 290 -14.97 -9.74 -1.39
N PHE A 291 -13.88 -9.07 -1.05
CA PHE A 291 -13.84 -8.12 0.06
C PHE A 291 -14.19 -6.72 -0.44
N GLN A 292 -15.16 -6.10 0.23
CA GLN A 292 -15.50 -4.71 -0.01
C GLN A 292 -14.96 -3.87 1.14
N VAL A 293 -13.93 -3.09 0.87
CA VAL A 293 -13.23 -2.27 1.87
C VAL A 293 -13.74 -0.83 1.83
N THR A 294 -14.28 -0.39 0.69
CA THR A 294 -14.78 0.97 0.46
C THR A 294 -16.01 0.94 -0.46
N SER A 295 -16.83 2.01 -0.43
CA SER A 295 -18.00 2.14 -1.30
C SER A 295 -17.92 3.44 -2.12
N PHE A 296 -17.18 3.40 -3.24
CA PHE A 296 -17.21 4.48 -4.22
C PHE A 296 -18.38 4.24 -5.21
N LYS A 297 -19.37 5.15 -5.21
CA LYS A 297 -20.49 5.10 -6.13
C LYS A 297 -20.18 5.80 -7.45
N SER A 298 -19.39 6.86 -7.40
CA SER A 298 -18.98 7.65 -8.55
C SER A 298 -17.55 8.15 -8.39
N ILE A 299 -16.85 8.32 -9.51
CA ILE A 299 -15.48 8.84 -9.56
C ILE A 299 -15.43 9.94 -10.60
N VAL A 300 -15.21 11.17 -10.14
CA VAL A 300 -14.98 12.34 -10.99
C VAL A 300 -13.48 12.54 -11.10
N THR A 301 -12.95 12.46 -12.32
CA THR A 301 -11.51 12.53 -12.60
C THR A 301 -11.24 13.71 -13.52
N SER A 302 -10.36 14.62 -13.10
CA SER A 302 -9.98 15.75 -13.97
C SER A 302 -8.54 16.18 -13.77
N ASP A 303 -7.99 16.78 -14.79
CA ASP A 303 -6.69 17.45 -14.78
C ASP A 303 -6.71 18.63 -15.75
N ILE A 304 -5.88 19.65 -15.52
CA ILE A 304 -5.73 20.81 -16.40
C ILE A 304 -4.90 20.48 -17.66
N SER A 305 -4.15 19.37 -17.64
CA SER A 305 -3.24 18.94 -18.70
C SER A 305 -3.89 17.95 -19.65
N GLU A 306 -3.98 18.28 -20.94
CA GLU A 306 -4.41 17.33 -21.98
C GLU A 306 -3.54 16.07 -22.01
N ARG A 307 -2.22 16.21 -21.77
CA ARG A 307 -1.31 15.07 -21.65
C ARG A 307 -1.71 14.13 -20.51
N ALA A 308 -2.08 14.68 -19.36
CA ALA A 308 -2.55 13.88 -18.23
C ALA A 308 -3.83 13.12 -18.58
N ILE A 309 -4.79 13.78 -19.25
CA ILE A 309 -6.02 13.14 -19.71
C ILE A 309 -5.73 11.98 -20.68
N GLY A 310 -4.80 12.16 -21.62
CA GLY A 310 -4.36 11.10 -22.52
C GLY A 310 -3.74 9.91 -21.78
N ILE A 311 -2.90 10.17 -20.78
CA ILE A 311 -2.28 9.16 -19.93
C ILE A 311 -3.36 8.39 -19.15
N ILE A 312 -4.33 9.07 -18.54
CA ILE A 312 -5.40 8.40 -17.78
C ILE A 312 -6.22 7.49 -18.68
N LYS A 313 -6.61 7.95 -19.87
CA LYS A 313 -7.35 7.14 -20.85
C LYS A 313 -6.58 5.87 -21.21
N HIS A 314 -5.29 6.01 -21.56
CA HIS A 314 -4.43 4.86 -21.85
C HIS A 314 -4.34 3.89 -20.67
N ASN A 315 -4.15 4.40 -19.44
CA ASN A 315 -4.06 3.56 -18.24
C ASN A 315 -5.37 2.80 -17.95
N VAL A 316 -6.52 3.39 -18.24
CA VAL A 316 -7.83 2.71 -18.16
C VAL A 316 -7.92 1.60 -19.22
N GLU A 317 -7.56 1.90 -20.46
CA GLU A 317 -7.59 0.95 -21.60
C GLU A 317 -6.67 -0.25 -21.38
N CYS A 318 -5.48 -0.07 -20.78
CA CYS A 318 -4.55 -1.15 -20.48
C CYS A 318 -4.88 -1.91 -19.19
N SER A 319 -5.91 -1.51 -18.47
CA SER A 319 -6.29 -2.10 -17.18
C SER A 319 -7.51 -3.02 -17.30
N PRO A 320 -7.81 -3.85 -16.30
CA PRO A 320 -9.05 -4.63 -16.24
C PRO A 320 -10.34 -3.80 -16.29
N LEU A 321 -10.25 -2.47 -16.11
CA LEU A 321 -11.40 -1.56 -16.20
C LEU A 321 -11.87 -1.36 -17.65
N ALA A 322 -11.03 -1.63 -18.64
CA ALA A 322 -11.33 -1.44 -20.07
C ALA A 322 -12.57 -2.21 -20.53
N SER A 323 -12.82 -3.40 -19.96
CA SER A 323 -13.97 -4.26 -20.32
C SER A 323 -15.27 -3.89 -19.60
N MET A 324 -15.26 -2.86 -18.74
CA MET A 324 -16.41 -2.50 -17.94
C MET A 324 -17.34 -1.52 -18.66
N SER A 325 -18.65 -1.72 -18.55
CA SER A 325 -19.68 -0.84 -19.11
C SER A 325 -20.75 -0.54 -18.05
N PRO A 326 -21.05 0.73 -17.76
CA PRO A 326 -20.34 1.93 -18.25
C PRO A 326 -18.89 2.02 -17.76
N ALA A 327 -18.05 2.77 -18.48
CA ALA A 327 -16.67 2.99 -18.09
C ALA A 327 -16.61 3.66 -16.71
N PRO A 328 -15.87 3.07 -15.74
CA PRO A 328 -15.88 3.54 -14.36
C PRO A 328 -15.10 4.86 -14.17
N ILE A 329 -14.31 5.27 -15.17
CA ILE A 329 -13.54 6.52 -15.18
C ILE A 329 -13.70 7.18 -16.55
N ALA A 330 -14.19 8.42 -16.56
CA ALA A 330 -14.27 9.29 -17.72
C ALA A 330 -13.51 10.59 -17.44
N PRO A 331 -12.19 10.66 -17.75
CA PRO A 331 -11.37 11.79 -17.36
C PRO A 331 -11.73 13.04 -18.19
N GLN A 332 -11.79 14.20 -17.52
CA GLN A 332 -12.19 15.47 -18.07
C GLN A 332 -11.03 16.47 -18.04
N LEU A 333 -10.87 17.25 -19.11
CA LEU A 333 -9.96 18.38 -19.11
C LEU A 333 -10.64 19.53 -18.36
N HIS A 334 -10.28 19.71 -17.10
CA HIS A 334 -10.90 20.71 -16.24
C HIS A 334 -9.97 21.15 -15.11
N ASP A 335 -9.97 22.45 -14.81
CA ASP A 335 -9.15 23.03 -13.74
C ASP A 335 -9.83 22.85 -12.38
N PHE A 336 -9.09 22.32 -11.40
CA PHE A 336 -9.53 22.22 -10.00
C PHE A 336 -10.09 23.56 -9.47
N PHE A 337 -9.47 24.66 -9.80
CA PHE A 337 -9.88 25.98 -9.30
C PHE A 337 -11.20 26.48 -9.88
N SER A 338 -11.67 25.91 -11.00
CA SER A 338 -12.93 26.24 -11.65
C SER A 338 -14.14 25.52 -11.06
N TYR A 339 -13.97 24.39 -10.36
CA TYR A 339 -15.09 23.67 -9.74
C TYR A 339 -15.82 24.53 -8.71
N THR A 340 -17.15 24.59 -8.77
CA THR A 340 -17.98 25.23 -7.77
C THR A 340 -18.55 24.22 -6.79
N ALA A 341 -19.03 24.67 -5.63
CA ALA A 341 -19.75 23.82 -4.69
C ALA A 341 -21.02 23.22 -5.31
N LYS A 342 -21.64 23.92 -6.25
CA LYS A 342 -22.80 23.44 -7.02
C LYS A 342 -22.41 22.23 -7.86
N ASP A 343 -21.31 22.29 -8.62
CA ASP A 343 -20.83 21.18 -9.46
C ASP A 343 -20.56 19.93 -8.61
N ILE A 344 -19.93 20.12 -7.44
CA ILE A 344 -19.65 19.03 -6.50
C ILE A 344 -20.96 18.46 -5.93
N ALA A 345 -21.88 19.29 -5.49
CA ALA A 345 -23.15 18.86 -4.92
C ALA A 345 -24.02 18.10 -5.94
N GLU A 346 -24.08 18.57 -7.18
CA GLU A 346 -24.82 17.91 -8.27
C GLU A 346 -24.19 16.55 -8.63
N ALA A 347 -22.87 16.47 -8.74
CA ALA A 347 -22.19 15.22 -9.01
C ALA A 347 -22.33 14.18 -7.87
N CYS A 348 -22.45 14.64 -6.62
CA CYS A 348 -22.65 13.77 -5.47
C CYS A 348 -24.07 13.22 -5.38
N GLY A 349 -25.09 14.01 -5.74
CA GLY A 349 -26.47 13.66 -5.40
C GLY A 349 -26.63 13.41 -3.90
N GLU A 350 -26.97 12.19 -3.51
CA GLU A 350 -27.13 11.79 -2.10
C GLU A 350 -25.84 11.33 -1.41
N THR A 351 -24.74 11.16 -2.17
CA THR A 351 -23.46 10.68 -1.61
C THR A 351 -22.68 11.80 -0.91
N SER A 352 -21.65 11.41 -0.15
CA SER A 352 -20.73 12.35 0.47
C SER A 352 -19.54 12.64 -0.46
N PRO A 353 -19.12 13.90 -0.63
CA PRO A 353 -17.95 14.25 -1.42
C PRO A 353 -16.64 13.94 -0.68
N VAL A 354 -15.73 13.28 -1.38
CA VAL A 354 -14.35 13.07 -0.95
C VAL A 354 -13.42 13.61 -2.03
N ILE A 355 -12.66 14.66 -1.75
CA ILE A 355 -11.65 15.22 -2.65
C ILE A 355 -10.29 14.65 -2.27
N VAL A 356 -9.59 14.06 -3.26
CA VAL A 356 -8.20 13.63 -3.13
C VAL A 356 -7.30 14.50 -4.02
N LEU A 357 -6.16 14.93 -3.48
CA LEU A 357 -5.24 15.80 -4.19
C LEU A 357 -3.80 15.33 -4.01
N ASN A 358 -3.10 15.18 -5.13
CA ASN A 358 -1.66 15.03 -5.20
C ASN A 358 -1.08 16.19 -6.02
N PRO A 359 -1.08 17.43 -5.47
CA PRO A 359 -0.57 18.57 -6.19
C PRO A 359 0.92 18.40 -6.50
N PRO A 360 1.45 19.03 -7.55
CA PRO A 360 2.87 18.97 -7.83
C PRO A 360 3.70 19.52 -6.66
N TYR A 361 4.76 18.81 -6.30
CA TYR A 361 5.71 19.17 -5.25
C TYR A 361 7.15 18.81 -5.69
N GLY A 362 8.12 19.47 -5.06
CA GLY A 362 9.55 19.22 -5.25
C GLY A 362 10.25 20.17 -6.21
N LYS A 363 11.60 20.17 -6.11
CA LYS A 363 12.50 21.12 -6.81
C LYS A 363 12.64 20.87 -8.33
N ARG A 364 12.04 19.81 -8.86
CA ARG A 364 12.17 19.41 -10.28
C ARG A 364 11.21 20.14 -11.22
N LEU A 365 10.24 20.85 -10.67
CA LEU A 365 9.23 21.56 -11.44
C LEU A 365 9.45 23.06 -11.25
N ASP A 366 9.54 23.79 -12.35
CA ASP A 366 9.74 25.24 -12.38
C ASP A 366 8.43 25.99 -12.04
N PHE A 367 7.93 25.80 -10.79
CA PHE A 367 6.72 26.46 -10.31
C PHE A 367 6.80 26.82 -8.81
N ASP A 368 6.02 27.82 -8.42
CA ASP A 368 5.93 28.31 -7.04
C ASP A 368 4.98 27.41 -6.21
N ALA A 369 5.53 26.33 -5.63
CA ALA A 369 4.75 25.42 -4.80
C ALA A 369 4.07 26.11 -3.60
N PRO A 370 4.73 26.97 -2.80
CA PRO A 370 4.07 27.70 -1.71
C PRO A 370 2.84 28.49 -2.15
N LYS A 371 2.90 29.14 -3.31
CA LYS A 371 1.78 29.89 -3.88
C LYS A 371 0.63 28.97 -4.32
N LEU A 372 0.96 27.81 -4.90
CA LEU A 372 -0.03 26.81 -5.28
C LEU A 372 -0.78 26.28 -4.04
N TYR A 373 -0.06 25.91 -2.99
CA TYR A 373 -0.68 25.39 -1.76
C TYR A 373 -1.50 26.45 -1.02
N THR A 374 -1.13 27.73 -1.10
CA THR A 374 -1.97 28.87 -0.66
C THR A 374 -3.30 28.88 -1.42
N LYS A 375 -3.26 28.79 -2.76
CA LYS A 375 -4.48 28.79 -3.60
C LYS A 375 -5.36 27.57 -3.29
N ILE A 376 -4.76 26.38 -3.13
CA ILE A 376 -5.48 25.14 -2.79
C ILE A 376 -6.19 25.30 -1.44
N GLY A 377 -5.51 25.81 -0.41
CA GLY A 377 -6.10 26.04 0.91
C GLY A 377 -7.31 26.98 0.85
N LYS A 378 -7.18 28.11 0.14
CA LYS A 378 -8.30 29.07 -0.08
C LYS A 378 -9.47 28.38 -0.80
N LYS A 379 -9.19 27.61 -1.85
CA LYS A 379 -10.23 26.91 -2.62
C LYS A 379 -10.98 25.89 -1.77
N ILE A 380 -10.29 25.07 -0.99
CA ILE A 380 -10.91 24.09 -0.09
C ILE A 380 -11.79 24.82 0.93
N THR A 381 -11.30 25.87 1.56
CA THR A 381 -12.06 26.66 2.56
C THR A 381 -13.32 27.27 1.97
N ALA A 382 -13.26 27.81 0.75
CA ALA A 382 -14.43 28.33 0.05
C ALA A 382 -15.45 27.20 -0.24
N LEU A 383 -14.99 26.09 -0.82
CA LEU A 383 -15.86 24.94 -1.11
C LEU A 383 -16.56 24.41 0.15
N VAL A 384 -15.84 24.30 1.27
CA VAL A 384 -16.43 23.87 2.56
C VAL A 384 -17.52 24.81 3.02
N SER A 385 -17.29 26.12 2.94
CA SER A 385 -18.29 27.12 3.32
C SER A 385 -19.54 27.06 2.44
N GLU A 386 -19.35 26.93 1.13
CA GLU A 386 -20.44 26.93 0.15
C GLU A 386 -21.23 25.60 0.16
N LEU A 387 -20.57 24.43 0.37
CA LEU A 387 -21.21 23.11 0.42
C LEU A 387 -22.20 22.97 1.57
N LYS A 388 -22.06 23.76 2.62
CA LYS A 388 -23.03 23.83 3.73
C LYS A 388 -24.43 24.22 3.26
N ALA A 389 -24.55 25.09 2.25
CA ALA A 389 -25.82 25.47 1.65
C ALA A 389 -26.52 24.30 0.93
N PHE A 390 -25.77 23.27 0.56
CA PHE A 390 -26.26 22.02 -0.04
C PHE A 390 -26.41 20.88 1.00
N GLY A 391 -26.23 21.18 2.29
CA GLY A 391 -26.27 20.16 3.36
C GLY A 391 -25.14 19.12 3.28
N LYS A 392 -23.99 19.47 2.64
CA LYS A 392 -22.87 18.57 2.44
C LYS A 392 -21.69 18.93 3.35
N THR A 393 -21.03 17.89 3.88
CA THR A 393 -19.72 17.97 4.50
C THR A 393 -18.68 17.43 3.51
N LEU A 394 -17.47 17.98 3.52
CA LEU A 394 -16.41 17.61 2.61
C LEU A 394 -15.33 16.81 3.36
N THR A 395 -14.94 15.65 2.82
CA THR A 395 -13.72 14.99 3.24
C THR A 395 -12.62 15.32 2.24
N VAL A 396 -11.45 15.70 2.76
CA VAL A 396 -10.28 16.05 1.94
C VAL A 396 -9.11 15.16 2.35
N ALA A 397 -8.42 14.58 1.37
CA ALA A 397 -7.12 13.91 1.55
C ALA A 397 -6.11 14.57 0.61
N ILE A 398 -5.07 15.20 1.15
CA ILE A 398 -4.07 15.94 0.37
C ILE A 398 -2.65 15.62 0.80
N LEU A 399 -1.78 15.45 -0.20
CA LEU A 399 -0.33 15.37 0.00
C LEU A 399 0.29 16.76 -0.08
N ALA A 400 1.19 17.06 0.86
CA ALA A 400 1.99 18.27 0.86
C ALA A 400 3.44 17.96 1.24
N PRO A 401 4.45 18.62 0.65
CA PRO A 401 5.83 18.41 1.06
C PRO A 401 6.01 18.84 2.53
N LYS A 402 6.74 18.04 3.30
CA LYS A 402 7.13 18.45 4.65
C LYS A 402 8.05 19.67 4.53
N ASP A 403 7.71 20.70 5.26
CA ASP A 403 8.44 21.95 5.25
C ASP A 403 9.87 21.78 5.78
N ASP A 404 10.87 22.29 5.05
CA ASP A 404 12.26 22.33 5.49
C ASP A 404 12.58 23.73 6.01
N THR A 405 12.77 23.82 7.31
CA THR A 405 13.06 25.09 8.00
C THR A 405 14.54 25.51 7.90
N ARG A 406 15.40 24.66 7.35
CA ARG A 406 16.86 24.91 7.28
C ARG A 406 17.25 26.04 6.34
N ASP A 407 16.41 26.33 5.32
CA ASP A 407 16.68 27.38 4.33
C ASP A 407 16.15 28.78 4.74
N GLY A 408 15.72 28.98 5.98
CA GLY A 408 15.20 30.26 6.46
C GLY A 408 13.92 30.75 5.73
N ALA A 409 13.31 29.91 4.91
CA ALA A 409 12.08 30.23 4.19
C ALA A 409 10.94 30.40 5.19
N LYS A 410 10.46 31.64 5.32
CA LYS A 410 9.44 32.05 6.29
C LYS A 410 8.05 31.44 6.00
N TYR A 411 7.84 30.89 4.79
CA TYR A 411 6.58 30.30 4.35
C TYR A 411 6.86 29.09 3.44
N THR A 412 6.44 27.96 3.91
CA THR A 412 6.58 26.68 3.22
C THR A 412 5.22 26.22 2.70
N SER A 413 5.17 25.19 1.84
CA SER A 413 3.94 24.75 1.20
C SER A 413 2.91 24.26 2.22
N THR A 414 3.32 23.44 3.19
CA THR A 414 2.43 22.93 4.25
C THR A 414 1.92 24.06 5.15
N ALA A 415 2.78 24.97 5.61
CA ALA A 415 2.37 26.10 6.44
C ALA A 415 1.37 27.02 5.72
N ASN A 416 1.59 27.26 4.43
CA ASN A 416 0.68 28.05 3.63
C ASN A 416 -0.69 27.36 3.44
N LEU A 417 -0.71 26.06 3.17
CA LEU A 417 -1.94 25.28 3.09
C LEU A 417 -2.77 25.40 4.38
N LEU A 418 -2.12 25.14 5.53
CA LEU A 418 -2.78 25.15 6.83
C LEU A 418 -3.19 26.54 7.31
N ARG A 419 -2.47 27.60 6.91
CA ARG A 419 -2.88 28.98 7.17
C ARG A 419 -4.21 29.31 6.49
N GLU A 420 -4.40 28.86 5.25
CA GLU A 420 -5.62 29.15 4.47
C GLU A 420 -6.75 28.15 4.75
N CYS A 421 -6.42 26.92 5.19
CA CYS A 421 -7.38 25.90 5.57
C CYS A 421 -6.97 25.21 6.89
N PRO A 422 -7.16 25.88 8.05
CA PRO A 422 -6.77 25.35 9.35
C PRO A 422 -7.48 24.04 9.74
N ALA A 423 -8.66 23.80 9.19
CA ALA A 423 -9.45 22.59 9.46
C ALA A 423 -8.79 21.29 8.94
N LEU A 424 -7.75 21.38 8.13
CA LEU A 424 -6.91 20.23 7.75
C LEU A 424 -5.94 19.81 8.84
N SER A 425 -5.65 20.66 9.84
CA SER A 425 -4.73 20.35 10.92
C SER A 425 -5.41 19.62 12.07
N PRO A 426 -4.81 18.54 12.62
CA PRO A 426 -5.30 17.88 13.84
C PRO A 426 -5.36 18.84 15.05
N GLU A 427 -4.54 19.89 15.09
CA GLU A 427 -4.55 20.90 16.15
C GLU A 427 -5.84 21.75 16.17
N LYS A 428 -6.49 21.89 15.02
CA LYS A 428 -7.70 22.71 14.85
C LYS A 428 -8.95 21.90 14.59
N ASN A 429 -8.81 20.64 14.22
CA ASN A 429 -9.90 19.71 13.91
C ASN A 429 -9.56 18.31 14.44
N ALA A 430 -10.21 17.88 15.50
CA ALA A 430 -9.99 16.57 16.10
C ALA A 430 -10.33 15.38 15.16
N ALA A 431 -11.11 15.62 14.10
CA ALA A 431 -11.41 14.63 13.08
C ALA A 431 -10.33 14.58 11.97
N ALA A 432 -9.37 15.50 11.98
CA ALA A 432 -8.26 15.50 11.03
C ALA A 432 -7.17 14.53 11.47
N LYS A 433 -6.50 13.92 10.47
CA LYS A 433 -5.29 13.12 10.65
C LYS A 433 -4.13 13.73 9.88
N LEU A 434 -2.95 13.67 10.48
CA LEU A 434 -1.68 13.93 9.82
C LEU A 434 -0.88 12.63 9.80
N ILE A 435 -0.51 12.18 8.62
CA ILE A 435 0.35 11.02 8.41
C ILE A 435 1.59 11.48 7.68
N VAL A 436 2.76 11.24 8.26
CA VAL A 436 4.04 11.56 7.63
C VAL A 436 4.49 10.35 6.84
N THR A 437 4.66 10.51 5.53
CA THR A 437 5.09 9.44 4.63
C THR A 437 6.31 9.84 3.82
N SER A 438 6.82 8.95 2.98
CA SER A 438 7.95 9.20 2.10
C SER A 438 7.64 8.72 0.69
N HIS A 439 7.92 9.55 -0.30
CA HIS A 439 7.76 9.21 -1.71
C HIS A 439 8.82 9.89 -2.57
N GLY A 440 9.50 9.10 -3.43
CA GLY A 440 10.53 9.63 -4.34
C GLY A 440 11.70 10.32 -3.61
N GLY A 441 12.04 9.89 -2.39
CA GLY A 441 13.10 10.50 -1.57
C GLY A 441 12.67 11.77 -0.83
N LEU A 442 11.40 12.19 -0.96
CA LEU A 442 10.84 13.34 -0.26
C LEU A 442 9.98 12.89 0.92
N THR A 443 10.08 13.61 2.03
CA THR A 443 9.13 13.46 3.14
C THR A 443 7.89 14.29 2.86
N LEU A 444 6.73 13.66 2.97
CA LEU A 444 5.42 14.25 2.69
C LEU A 444 4.53 14.20 3.93
N ASN A 445 3.75 15.23 4.11
CA ASN A 445 2.62 15.28 5.03
C ASN A 445 1.35 14.92 4.26
N THR A 446 0.63 13.93 4.76
CA THR A 446 -0.69 13.55 4.26
C THR A 446 -1.72 14.05 5.25
N PHE A 447 -2.51 15.04 4.87
CA PHE A 447 -3.62 15.56 5.65
C PHE A 447 -4.91 14.93 5.18
N ILE A 448 -5.68 14.37 6.12
CA ILE A 448 -6.98 13.76 5.84
C ILE A 448 -7.96 14.28 6.88
N ALA A 449 -9.00 14.97 6.44
CA ALA A 449 -9.96 15.62 7.32
C ALA A 449 -11.37 15.60 6.75
N LYS A 450 -12.37 15.42 7.61
CA LYS A 450 -13.77 15.73 7.35
C LYS A 450 -14.07 17.12 7.92
N ILE A 451 -14.54 18.04 7.07
CA ILE A 451 -14.65 19.47 7.32
C ILE A 451 -15.95 20.05 6.77
#